data_a2b8a08e78ec1d03306f8bf3f1f4fd78
#
_entry.id   a2b8a08e78ec1d03306f8bf3f1f4fd78
#
_cell.length_a   1.000
_cell.length_b   1.000
_cell.length_c   1.000
_cell.angle_alpha   90.00
_cell.angle_beta   90.00
_cell.angle_gamma   90.00
#
_symmetry.space_group_name_H-M   'P 1'
#
loop_
_entity.id
_entity.type
_entity.pdbx_description
1 polymer ?
#
loop_
_entity_poly.entity_id
_entity_poly.type
_entity_poly.pdbx_seq_one_letter_code
_entity_poly.pdbx_strand_id
1 'polypeptide(L)'
;MNNDDLIKTIKYAHSIGKRVHVTLNIFAWDDKYEEIIEMAKILNEIKPDAIIAADGGVIETLKQYAPNVPIHVSTQANIVSLRDANFWYKNGAKRVIMAREINKEQLKYIMENKPKDLEVEMFGHGSICFAFSGRCFLSDFMCGRSANLGDCAQSCRWSYNLYAEEKNNPGELMPIETNEY
;
A
#
# COMPACT_ATOMS: atom_id res chain seq x y z
N MET A 1 -14.74 -6.74 6.65
CA MET A 1 -14.49 -8.08 7.25
C MET A 1 -14.36 -7.84 8.75
N ASN A 2 -15.13 -8.53 9.57
CA ASN A 2 -15.00 -8.41 11.03
C ASN A 2 -13.83 -9.27 11.57
N ASN A 3 -13.45 -9.08 12.83
CA ASN A 3 -12.31 -9.78 13.42
C ASN A 3 -12.51 -11.30 13.47
N ASP A 4 -13.73 -11.77 13.71
CA ASP A 4 -14.03 -13.21 13.76
C ASP A 4 -13.86 -13.88 12.40
N ASP A 5 -14.25 -13.21 11.32
CA ASP A 5 -14.07 -13.70 9.95
C ASP A 5 -12.59 -13.73 9.58
N LEU A 6 -11.81 -12.73 10.01
CA LEU A 6 -10.37 -12.70 9.79
C LEU A 6 -9.70 -13.90 10.48
N ILE A 7 -10.01 -14.12 11.75
CA ILE A 7 -9.49 -15.25 12.54
C ILE A 7 -9.84 -16.59 11.89
N LYS A 8 -11.09 -16.78 11.50
CA LYS A 8 -11.55 -18.02 10.82
C LYS A 8 -10.83 -18.22 9.50
N THR A 9 -10.67 -17.15 8.70
CA THR A 9 -10.01 -17.20 7.41
C THR A 9 -8.55 -17.63 7.53
N ILE A 10 -7.80 -17.03 8.46
CA ILE A 10 -6.39 -17.37 8.70
C ILE A 10 -6.26 -18.83 9.15
N LYS A 11 -7.07 -19.25 10.13
CA LYS A 11 -7.06 -20.64 10.62
C LYS A 11 -7.38 -21.64 9.51
N TYR A 12 -8.38 -21.34 8.67
CA TYR A 12 -8.73 -22.18 7.54
C TYR A 12 -7.59 -22.28 6.52
N ALA A 13 -7.02 -21.15 6.11
CA ALA A 13 -5.90 -21.13 5.18
C ALA A 13 -4.70 -21.95 5.69
N HIS A 14 -4.33 -21.78 6.96
CA HIS A 14 -3.27 -22.54 7.60
C HIS A 14 -3.60 -24.05 7.64
N SER A 15 -4.85 -24.43 7.89
CA SER A 15 -5.28 -25.84 7.92
C SER A 15 -5.10 -26.58 6.60
N ILE A 16 -5.07 -25.81 5.48
CA ILE A 16 -4.83 -26.34 4.12
C ILE A 16 -3.43 -26.00 3.60
N GLY A 17 -2.49 -25.63 4.49
CA GLY A 17 -1.10 -25.35 4.17
C GLY A 17 -0.85 -24.08 3.36
N LYS A 18 -1.76 -23.08 3.40
CA LYS A 18 -1.63 -21.80 2.71
C LYS A 18 -1.17 -20.71 3.66
N ARG A 19 -0.33 -19.80 3.16
CA ARG A 19 0.13 -18.61 3.89
C ARG A 19 -0.85 -17.45 3.73
N VAL A 20 -0.96 -16.62 4.76
CA VAL A 20 -1.81 -15.43 4.77
C VAL A 20 -0.99 -14.22 5.17
N HIS A 21 -1.00 -13.20 4.33
CA HIS A 21 -0.47 -11.88 4.65
C HIS A 21 -1.63 -10.91 4.86
N VAL A 22 -1.67 -10.24 6.00
CA VAL A 22 -2.71 -9.28 6.34
C VAL A 22 -2.25 -7.87 6.01
N THR A 23 -3.02 -7.13 5.23
CA THR A 23 -2.71 -5.73 4.93
C THR A 23 -3.21 -4.80 6.03
N LEU A 24 -2.32 -4.00 6.59
CA LEU A 24 -2.58 -2.88 7.48
C LEU A 24 -1.78 -1.68 6.96
N ASN A 25 -1.99 -1.35 5.69
CA ASN A 25 -1.14 -0.45 4.91
C ASN A 25 -1.78 0.93 4.68
N ILE A 26 -2.73 1.32 5.54
CA ILE A 26 -3.29 2.67 5.56
C ILE A 26 -2.25 3.68 6.07
N PHE A 27 -2.42 4.96 5.71
CA PHE A 27 -1.74 6.08 6.36
C PHE A 27 -2.64 6.56 7.51
N ALA A 28 -2.27 6.20 8.73
CA ALA A 28 -3.13 6.39 9.90
C ALA A 28 -3.10 7.85 10.40
N TRP A 29 -4.29 8.35 10.73
CA TRP A 29 -4.46 9.54 11.54
C TRP A 29 -4.45 9.15 13.03
N ASP A 30 -4.19 10.10 13.92
CA ASP A 30 -4.07 9.83 15.35
C ASP A 30 -5.30 9.16 15.96
N ASP A 31 -6.50 9.47 15.48
CA ASP A 31 -7.76 8.87 15.91
C ASP A 31 -7.92 7.38 15.53
N LYS A 32 -7.04 6.85 14.69
CA LYS A 32 -7.06 5.44 14.26
C LYS A 32 -6.13 4.53 15.06
N TYR A 33 -5.24 5.07 15.89
CA TYR A 33 -4.22 4.24 16.54
C TYR A 33 -4.78 3.29 17.59
N GLU A 34 -5.89 3.60 18.26
CA GLU A 34 -6.52 2.66 19.17
C GLU A 34 -7.00 1.39 18.45
N GLU A 35 -7.68 1.57 17.30
CA GLU A 35 -8.13 0.46 16.46
C GLU A 35 -6.94 -0.36 15.91
N ILE A 36 -5.85 0.32 15.54
CA ILE A 36 -4.62 -0.32 15.03
C ILE A 36 -3.94 -1.13 16.13
N ILE A 37 -3.86 -0.62 17.36
CA ILE A 37 -3.28 -1.33 18.52
C ILE A 37 -4.10 -2.59 18.83
N GLU A 38 -5.43 -2.49 18.86
CA GLU A 38 -6.29 -3.65 19.07
C GLU A 38 -6.09 -4.70 17.97
N MET A 39 -6.07 -4.28 16.71
CA MET A 39 -5.80 -5.17 15.58
C MET A 39 -4.42 -5.82 15.69
N ALA A 40 -3.38 -5.07 16.04
CA ALA A 40 -2.03 -5.59 16.22
C ALA A 40 -1.98 -6.70 17.29
N LYS A 41 -2.68 -6.52 18.42
CA LYS A 41 -2.78 -7.54 19.47
C LYS A 41 -3.45 -8.82 18.95
N ILE A 42 -4.58 -8.68 18.24
CA ILE A 42 -5.27 -9.80 17.61
C ILE A 42 -4.35 -10.54 16.65
N LEU A 43 -3.65 -9.80 15.76
CA LEU A 43 -2.71 -10.37 14.80
C LEU A 43 -1.53 -11.08 15.49
N ASN A 44 -1.06 -10.57 16.60
CA ASN A 44 -0.01 -11.23 17.39
C ASN A 44 -0.44 -12.58 17.98
N GLU A 45 -1.73 -12.72 18.32
CA GLU A 45 -2.29 -13.97 18.83
C GLU A 45 -2.53 -15.00 17.73
N ILE A 46 -3.14 -14.58 16.62
CA ILE A 46 -3.52 -15.49 15.52
C ILE A 46 -2.37 -15.80 14.57
N LYS A 47 -1.31 -15.01 14.59
CA LYS A 47 -0.04 -15.20 13.86
C LYS A 47 -0.22 -15.47 12.37
N PRO A 48 -0.70 -14.50 11.59
CA PRO A 48 -0.58 -14.59 10.14
C PRO A 48 0.91 -14.69 9.75
N ASP A 49 1.18 -15.10 8.51
CA ASP A 49 2.57 -15.26 8.05
C ASP A 49 3.30 -13.92 7.89
N ALA A 50 2.57 -12.82 7.70
CA ALA A 50 3.10 -11.46 7.76
C ALA A 50 2.00 -10.40 7.89
N ILE A 51 2.38 -9.20 8.32
CA ILE A 51 1.57 -7.98 8.21
C ILE A 51 2.25 -7.06 7.21
N ILE A 52 1.46 -6.57 6.23
CA ILE A 52 1.93 -5.62 5.21
C ILE A 52 1.51 -4.22 5.66
N ALA A 53 2.48 -3.35 5.94
CA ALA A 53 2.26 -1.98 6.39
C ALA A 53 3.09 -0.98 5.59
N ALA A 54 2.69 0.29 5.55
CA ALA A 54 3.36 1.35 4.80
C ALA A 54 3.75 2.56 5.66
N ASP A 55 2.97 2.84 6.68
CA ASP A 55 3.12 3.99 7.55
C ASP A 55 4.13 3.70 8.68
N GLY A 56 5.03 4.65 8.95
CA GLY A 56 6.09 4.47 9.94
C GLY A 56 5.55 4.33 11.37
N GLY A 57 4.50 5.07 11.71
CA GLY A 57 3.86 4.97 13.02
C GLY A 57 3.12 3.64 13.19
N VAL A 58 2.45 3.16 12.13
CA VAL A 58 1.82 1.84 12.13
C VAL A 58 2.87 0.74 12.31
N ILE A 59 4.00 0.83 11.59
CA ILE A 59 5.10 -0.15 11.70
C ILE A 59 5.67 -0.17 13.12
N GLU A 60 5.88 0.99 13.74
CA GLU A 60 6.37 1.06 15.11
C GLU A 60 5.36 0.48 16.11
N THR A 61 4.07 0.73 15.91
CA THR A 61 2.98 0.13 16.70
C THR A 61 2.97 -1.39 16.55
N LEU A 62 3.15 -1.92 15.33
CA LEU A 62 3.24 -3.36 15.09
C LEU A 62 4.44 -4.00 15.78
N LYS A 63 5.59 -3.35 15.79
CA LYS A 63 6.77 -3.83 16.52
C LYS A 63 6.51 -3.96 18.02
N GLN A 64 5.72 -3.05 18.57
CA GLN A 64 5.38 -3.04 19.98
C GLN A 64 4.32 -4.09 20.35
N TYR A 65 3.24 -4.17 19.56
CA TYR A 65 2.04 -4.95 19.91
C TYR A 65 1.88 -6.26 19.14
N ALA A 66 2.63 -6.46 18.06
CA ALA A 66 2.66 -7.69 17.28
C ALA A 66 4.11 -8.19 17.00
N PRO A 67 4.99 -8.28 18.01
CA PRO A 67 6.41 -8.59 17.82
C PRO A 67 6.67 -9.98 17.25
N ASN A 68 5.69 -10.87 17.30
CA ASN A 68 5.83 -12.25 16.82
C ASN A 68 5.40 -12.44 15.35
N VAL A 69 4.97 -11.37 14.68
CA VAL A 69 4.52 -11.44 13.28
C VAL A 69 5.48 -10.66 12.39
N PRO A 70 6.02 -11.28 11.34
CA PRO A 70 6.90 -10.60 10.40
C PRO A 70 6.24 -9.39 9.74
N ILE A 71 6.99 -8.29 9.60
CA ILE A 71 6.54 -7.07 8.93
C ILE A 71 7.07 -7.05 7.51
N HIS A 72 6.17 -6.91 6.53
CA HIS A 72 6.46 -6.64 5.15
C HIS A 72 6.11 -5.16 4.85
N VAL A 73 7.07 -4.42 4.29
CA VAL A 73 6.82 -3.01 3.97
C VAL A 73 6.19 -2.89 2.60
N SER A 74 5.00 -2.29 2.57
CA SER A 74 4.17 -2.14 1.37
C SER A 74 4.85 -1.27 0.30
N THR A 75 4.48 -1.50 -0.96
CA THR A 75 4.80 -0.60 -2.09
C THR A 75 4.40 0.86 -1.83
N GLN A 76 3.38 1.11 -1.00
CA GLN A 76 2.94 2.45 -0.61
C GLN A 76 3.99 3.22 0.22
N ALA A 77 5.02 2.57 0.73
CA ALA A 77 6.18 3.22 1.35
C ALA A 77 7.16 3.82 0.33
N ASN A 78 6.90 3.68 -0.98
CA ASN A 78 7.67 4.27 -2.09
C ASN A 78 9.14 3.85 -2.13
N ILE A 79 9.45 2.60 -1.88
CA ILE A 79 10.82 2.09 -1.86
C ILE A 79 11.36 1.98 -3.28
N VAL A 80 12.24 2.89 -3.68
CA VAL A 80 12.85 2.95 -5.01
C VAL A 80 14.37 2.76 -5.02
N SER A 81 14.99 2.67 -3.84
CA SER A 81 16.45 2.62 -3.72
C SER A 81 16.92 1.55 -2.72
N LEU A 82 18.20 1.15 -2.86
CA LEU A 82 18.85 0.30 -1.88
C LEU A 82 18.91 0.97 -0.48
N ARG A 83 19.02 2.30 -0.44
CA ARG A 83 19.06 3.04 0.83
C ARG A 83 17.74 2.96 1.57
N ASP A 84 16.61 3.08 0.85
CA ASP A 84 15.28 2.90 1.42
C ASP A 84 15.07 1.47 1.90
N ALA A 85 15.44 0.48 1.09
CA ALA A 85 15.35 -0.94 1.48
C ALA A 85 16.16 -1.23 2.75
N ASN A 86 17.38 -0.69 2.84
CA ASN A 86 18.24 -0.82 4.03
C ASN A 86 17.69 -0.07 5.25
N PHE A 87 17.05 1.08 5.05
CA PHE A 87 16.37 1.81 6.13
C PHE A 87 15.28 0.94 6.74
N TRP A 88 14.38 0.40 5.93
CA TRP A 88 13.29 -0.44 6.41
C TRP A 88 13.80 -1.76 7.02
N TYR A 89 14.81 -2.37 6.44
CA TYR A 89 15.45 -3.56 7.02
C TYR A 89 15.99 -3.29 8.44
N LYS A 90 16.70 -2.18 8.65
CA LYS A 90 17.18 -1.76 9.97
C LYS A 90 16.03 -1.45 10.95
N ASN A 91 14.86 -1.08 10.43
CA ASN A 91 13.65 -0.87 11.23
C ASN A 91 12.80 -2.13 11.41
N GLY A 92 13.33 -3.32 11.08
CA GLY A 92 12.71 -4.60 11.39
C GLY A 92 11.87 -5.21 10.26
N ALA A 93 11.91 -4.63 9.07
CA ALA A 93 11.24 -5.24 7.92
C ALA A 93 11.90 -6.56 7.52
N LYS A 94 11.09 -7.62 7.38
CA LYS A 94 11.52 -8.91 6.84
C LYS A 94 11.50 -8.91 5.32
N ARG A 95 10.56 -8.19 4.72
CA ARG A 95 10.39 -8.02 3.28
C ARG A 95 10.08 -6.58 2.95
N VAL A 96 10.55 -6.13 1.79
CA VAL A 96 10.15 -4.87 1.17
C VAL A 96 9.49 -5.12 -0.17
N ILE A 97 8.35 -4.48 -0.41
CA ILE A 97 7.64 -4.52 -1.69
C ILE A 97 8.01 -3.25 -2.43
N MET A 98 8.78 -3.40 -3.51
CA MET A 98 9.32 -2.27 -4.26
C MET A 98 8.22 -1.41 -4.88
N ALA A 99 8.48 -0.13 -5.01
CA ALA A 99 7.65 0.76 -5.78
C ALA A 99 7.58 0.31 -7.26
N ARG A 100 6.43 0.53 -7.90
CA ARG A 100 6.19 0.13 -9.30
C ARG A 100 6.98 0.98 -10.29
N GLU A 101 7.50 2.09 -9.83
CA GLU A 101 8.27 3.07 -10.59
C GLU A 101 9.73 2.65 -10.78
N ILE A 102 10.18 1.59 -10.10
CA ILE A 102 11.54 1.06 -10.23
C ILE A 102 11.74 0.36 -11.58
N ASN A 103 12.88 0.60 -12.22
CA ASN A 103 13.26 -0.11 -13.43
C ASN A 103 14.09 -1.37 -13.15
N LYS A 104 14.35 -2.14 -14.20
CA LYS A 104 15.06 -3.42 -14.12
C LYS A 104 16.49 -3.29 -13.61
N GLU A 105 17.20 -2.26 -14.03
CA GLU A 105 18.60 -2.01 -13.66
C GLU A 105 18.72 -1.66 -12.17
N GLN A 106 17.82 -0.81 -11.71
CA GLN A 106 17.74 -0.46 -10.27
C GLN A 106 17.39 -1.69 -9.42
N LEU A 107 16.41 -2.49 -9.85
CA LEU A 107 16.06 -3.72 -9.16
C LEU A 107 17.25 -4.67 -9.09
N LYS A 108 17.95 -4.88 -10.20
CA LYS A 108 19.15 -5.72 -10.24
C LYS A 108 20.20 -5.25 -9.23
N TYR A 109 20.51 -3.95 -9.23
CA TYR A 109 21.45 -3.37 -8.27
C TYR A 109 21.04 -3.61 -6.82
N ILE A 110 19.75 -3.45 -6.48
CA ILE A 110 19.23 -3.70 -5.14
C ILE A 110 19.39 -5.18 -4.78
N MET A 111 19.03 -6.09 -5.69
CA MET A 111 19.11 -7.53 -5.45
C MET A 111 20.56 -8.02 -5.19
N GLU A 112 21.52 -7.43 -5.88
CA GLU A 112 22.94 -7.77 -5.71
C GLU A 112 23.56 -7.22 -4.41
N ASN A 113 23.02 -6.12 -3.87
CA ASN A 113 23.62 -5.36 -2.77
C ASN A 113 22.80 -5.32 -1.46
N LYS A 114 21.58 -5.85 -1.47
CA LYS A 114 20.72 -5.89 -0.26
C LYS A 114 21.26 -6.84 0.81
N PRO A 115 20.86 -6.68 2.07
CA PRO A 115 21.09 -7.69 3.11
C PRO A 115 20.59 -9.07 2.66
N LYS A 116 21.36 -10.12 2.97
CA LYS A 116 21.07 -11.49 2.48
C LYS A 116 19.71 -12.02 2.91
N ASP A 117 19.28 -11.68 4.10
CA ASP A 117 18.03 -12.11 4.74
C ASP A 117 16.86 -11.15 4.53
N LEU A 118 17.07 -10.01 3.85
CA LEU A 118 15.99 -9.15 3.41
C LEU A 118 15.32 -9.74 2.16
N GLU A 119 14.05 -10.00 2.23
CA GLU A 119 13.27 -10.41 1.07
C GLU A 119 12.82 -9.17 0.24
N VAL A 120 12.79 -9.32 -1.08
CA VAL A 120 12.33 -8.28 -2.00
C VAL A 120 11.21 -8.84 -2.87
N GLU A 121 10.13 -8.08 -2.95
CA GLU A 121 8.96 -8.38 -3.77
C GLU A 121 8.69 -7.22 -4.72
N MET A 122 8.15 -7.47 -5.91
CA MET A 122 7.70 -6.45 -6.85
C MET A 122 6.50 -6.91 -7.65
N PHE A 123 5.76 -5.96 -8.20
CA PHE A 123 4.66 -6.25 -9.12
C PHE A 123 5.22 -6.67 -10.49
N GLY A 124 4.88 -7.88 -10.93
CA GLY A 124 5.26 -8.41 -12.23
C GLY A 124 4.17 -8.27 -13.30
N HIS A 125 2.90 -8.45 -12.92
CA HIS A 125 1.74 -8.37 -13.80
C HIS A 125 0.48 -8.02 -13.02
N GLY A 126 -0.48 -7.33 -13.65
CA GLY A 126 -1.78 -7.01 -13.08
C GLY A 126 -2.21 -5.57 -13.33
N SER A 127 -3.31 -5.18 -12.70
CA SER A 127 -3.80 -3.81 -12.75
C SER A 127 -2.86 -2.87 -11.97
N ILE A 128 -2.33 -1.86 -12.66
CA ILE A 128 -1.45 -0.87 -12.06
C ILE A 128 -2.27 0.35 -11.62
N CYS A 129 -2.07 0.81 -10.39
CA CYS A 129 -2.58 2.09 -9.94
C CYS A 129 -1.79 3.22 -10.63
N PHE A 130 -2.48 4.26 -11.10
CA PHE A 130 -1.88 5.41 -11.77
C PHE A 130 -1.04 6.29 -10.84
N ALA A 131 -1.41 6.36 -9.56
CA ALA A 131 -0.72 7.18 -8.59
C ALA A 131 0.66 6.62 -8.24
N PHE A 132 1.61 7.51 -7.93
CA PHE A 132 2.95 7.15 -7.49
C PHE A 132 2.87 6.29 -6.21
N SER A 133 3.19 5.01 -6.34
CA SER A 133 3.13 4.01 -5.25
C SER A 133 1.82 4.03 -4.44
N GLY A 134 0.71 4.42 -5.06
CA GLY A 134 -0.62 4.38 -4.44
C GLY A 134 -0.99 5.59 -3.58
N ARG A 135 -0.15 6.61 -3.46
CA ARG A 135 -0.49 7.87 -2.77
C ARG A 135 -1.32 8.77 -3.68
N CYS A 136 -2.62 8.91 -3.39
CA CYS A 136 -3.55 9.54 -4.29
C CYS A 136 -4.61 10.37 -3.55
N PHE A 137 -4.88 11.58 -4.05
CA PHE A 137 -5.98 12.44 -3.63
C PHE A 137 -7.18 12.43 -4.57
N LEU A 138 -7.06 11.83 -5.76
CA LEU A 138 -8.10 11.93 -6.78
C LEU A 138 -9.45 11.39 -6.29
N SER A 139 -9.45 10.24 -5.64
CA SER A 139 -10.67 9.63 -5.12
C SER A 139 -11.34 10.49 -4.05
N ASP A 140 -10.55 11.07 -3.16
CA ASP A 140 -11.04 11.97 -2.12
C ASP A 140 -11.61 13.25 -2.72
N PHE A 141 -10.88 13.87 -3.64
CA PHE A 141 -11.30 15.07 -4.36
C PHE A 141 -12.60 14.87 -5.15
N MET A 142 -12.74 13.74 -5.86
CA MET A 142 -13.87 13.50 -6.76
C MET A 142 -15.14 13.02 -6.05
N CYS A 143 -15.03 12.33 -4.93
CA CYS A 143 -16.18 11.68 -4.29
C CYS A 143 -16.08 11.52 -2.76
N GLY A 144 -15.15 12.20 -2.09
CA GLY A 144 -14.99 12.16 -0.63
C GLY A 144 -14.55 10.81 -0.07
N ARG A 145 -13.96 9.92 -0.91
CA ARG A 145 -13.50 8.59 -0.51
C ARG A 145 -11.99 8.54 -0.48
N SER A 146 -11.40 8.37 0.70
CA SER A 146 -9.94 8.41 0.86
C SER A 146 -9.26 7.13 0.40
N ALA A 147 -8.52 7.22 -0.71
CA ALA A 147 -7.71 6.11 -1.23
C ALA A 147 -6.62 5.70 -0.23
N ASN A 148 -6.10 6.65 0.54
CA ASN A 148 -5.02 6.41 1.51
C ASN A 148 -5.50 5.71 2.79
N LEU A 149 -6.82 5.69 3.00
CA LEU A 149 -7.48 4.92 4.07
C LEU A 149 -8.10 3.60 3.56
N GLY A 150 -7.75 3.18 2.35
CA GLY A 150 -8.23 1.92 1.76
C GLY A 150 -9.59 2.03 1.05
N ASP A 151 -10.18 3.24 0.93
CA ASP A 151 -11.51 3.46 0.32
C ASP A 151 -11.43 4.12 -1.06
N CYS A 152 -10.59 3.57 -1.95
CA CYS A 152 -10.44 4.10 -3.31
C CYS A 152 -11.66 3.82 -4.19
N ALA A 153 -12.26 4.89 -4.75
CA ALA A 153 -13.36 4.79 -5.72
C ALA A 153 -12.90 4.47 -7.15
N GLN A 154 -11.58 4.37 -7.37
CA GLN A 154 -10.98 4.17 -8.71
C GLN A 154 -11.37 5.26 -9.73
N SER A 155 -11.51 6.50 -9.30
CA SER A 155 -11.92 7.64 -10.13
C SER A 155 -11.03 7.82 -11.37
N CYS A 156 -9.73 7.46 -11.30
CA CYS A 156 -8.83 7.48 -12.45
C CYS A 156 -9.21 6.53 -13.60
N ARG A 157 -10.20 5.66 -13.41
CA ARG A 157 -10.69 4.70 -14.41
C ARG A 157 -12.08 5.02 -14.93
N TRP A 158 -12.66 6.13 -14.48
CA TRP A 158 -13.94 6.61 -15.00
C TRP A 158 -13.75 7.25 -16.36
N SER A 159 -14.82 7.32 -17.13
CA SER A 159 -14.83 8.09 -18.38
C SER A 159 -15.08 9.55 -18.08
N TYR A 160 -14.28 10.44 -18.68
CA TYR A 160 -14.39 11.89 -18.53
C TYR A 160 -14.51 12.56 -19.87
N ASN A 161 -15.35 13.59 -19.95
CA ASN A 161 -15.33 14.54 -21.05
C ASN A 161 -14.55 15.78 -20.59
N LEU A 162 -13.57 16.18 -21.36
CA LEU A 162 -12.71 17.31 -21.04
C LEU A 162 -13.26 18.57 -21.72
N TYR A 163 -13.44 19.63 -20.94
CA TYR A 163 -13.86 20.94 -21.42
C TYR A 163 -12.83 21.99 -21.02
N ALA A 164 -12.59 22.97 -21.89
CA ALA A 164 -11.86 24.17 -21.57
C ALA A 164 -12.82 25.34 -21.38
N GLU A 165 -12.52 26.19 -20.42
CA GLU A 165 -13.18 27.48 -20.24
C GLU A 165 -12.22 28.58 -20.75
N GLU A 166 -12.71 29.43 -21.67
CA GLU A 166 -11.91 30.57 -22.12
C GLU A 166 -11.81 31.64 -21.02
N LYS A 167 -10.58 32.07 -20.77
CA LYS A 167 -10.31 33.10 -19.74
C LYS A 167 -11.09 34.40 -19.96
N ASN A 168 -11.40 34.73 -21.22
CA ASN A 168 -12.10 35.95 -21.60
C ASN A 168 -13.63 35.80 -21.65
N ASN A 169 -14.13 34.55 -21.61
CA ASN A 169 -15.56 34.23 -21.61
C ASN A 169 -15.90 33.24 -20.51
N PRO A 170 -15.85 33.65 -19.22
CA PRO A 170 -16.17 32.78 -18.11
C PRO A 170 -17.59 32.20 -18.21
N GLY A 171 -17.69 30.87 -18.06
CA GLY A 171 -18.97 30.13 -18.16
C GLY A 171 -19.23 29.50 -19.53
N GLU A 172 -18.45 29.83 -20.56
CA GLU A 172 -18.52 29.17 -21.86
C GLU A 172 -17.56 27.99 -21.90
N LEU A 173 -18.09 26.76 -21.84
CA LEU A 173 -17.35 25.52 -21.86
C LEU A 173 -17.24 24.99 -23.28
N MET A 174 -16.02 24.88 -23.79
CA MET A 174 -15.75 24.27 -25.10
C MET A 174 -15.18 22.86 -24.90
N PRO A 175 -15.71 21.84 -25.60
CA PRO A 175 -15.15 20.50 -25.54
C PRO A 175 -13.74 20.49 -26.13
N ILE A 176 -12.82 19.85 -25.41
CA ILE A 176 -11.47 19.59 -25.91
C ILE A 176 -11.51 18.27 -26.66
N GLU A 177 -11.20 18.31 -27.96
CA GLU A 177 -11.00 17.10 -28.74
C GLU A 177 -9.74 16.40 -28.25
N THR A 178 -9.91 15.22 -27.68
CA THR A 178 -8.79 14.32 -27.34
C THR A 178 -8.58 13.39 -28.52
N ASN A 179 -7.40 13.48 -29.13
CA ASN A 179 -7.00 12.46 -30.11
C ASN A 179 -6.83 11.13 -29.35
N GLU A 180 -7.52 10.10 -29.82
CA GLU A 180 -7.26 8.73 -29.40
C GLU A 180 -5.84 8.35 -29.84
N TYR A 181 -4.97 8.01 -28.88
CA TYR A 181 -3.65 7.46 -29.14
C TYR A 181 -3.71 5.93 -29.00
#